data_a2a6d76fd05df25ed0b32c83ebe6534c
#
_entry.id   a2a6d76fd05df25ed0b32c83ebe6534c
#
_cell.length_a   1.000
_cell.length_b   1.000
_cell.length_c   1.000
_cell.angle_alpha   90.00
_cell.angle_beta   90.00
_cell.angle_gamma   90.00
#
_symmetry.space_group_name_H-M   'P 1'
#
loop_
_entity.id
_entity.type
_entity.pdbx_description
1 polymer ?
#
loop_
_entity_poly.entity_id
_entity_poly.type
_entity_poly.pdbx_seq_one_letter_code
_entity_poly.pdbx_strand_id
1 'polypeptide(L)'
;MDRYAVIGQPVAHSKSPYIHNEYARQTAQAMRYEAIEVGVDALVPTLKRLHDEGYLGVNITLPHKVAVAALCETISERAALAGAVNTLIRTDTGWRGDNTDGEGLVRDITQNLHLTIAGKRVLVLGAGGAARGLLKPLLDEKPASLTLTNRNPWKPEELAAQFKAHGAIQPCTHLAIKGDQFDLIIHATSAGHSGSMPRIADHILAPGAICYDLSYGKAFEIFAAWARAQGATRIADGLGMLVEQAAAAFRIWRGVEPDTAAVIAALHKTVSNVEAAETSVHDSNAKKRTAAEHTAAAHSIAAED
;
A
#
# COMPACT_ATOMS: atom_id res chain seq x y z
N MET A 1 -16.56 5.92 24.65
CA MET A 1 -15.34 5.70 23.86
C MET A 1 -15.78 5.49 22.42
N ASP A 2 -15.32 6.36 21.52
CA ASP A 2 -15.71 6.36 20.11
C ASP A 2 -15.14 5.14 19.39
N ARG A 3 -15.91 4.54 18.48
CA ARG A 3 -15.56 3.28 17.81
C ARG A 3 -15.23 3.50 16.36
N TYR A 4 -14.11 2.90 15.92
CA TYR A 4 -13.62 2.90 14.55
C TYR A 4 -13.14 1.50 14.16
N ALA A 5 -13.09 1.21 12.89
CA ALA A 5 -12.61 -0.09 12.43
C ALA A 5 -11.91 -0.01 11.06
N VAL A 6 -11.18 -1.06 10.71
CA VAL A 6 -10.88 -1.42 9.32
C VAL A 6 -11.65 -2.68 8.96
N ILE A 7 -12.24 -2.70 7.76
CA ILE A 7 -12.89 -3.89 7.20
C ILE A 7 -12.23 -4.31 5.89
N GLY A 8 -12.13 -5.63 5.69
CA GLY A 8 -11.54 -6.24 4.50
C GLY A 8 -11.42 -7.76 4.65
N GLN A 9 -10.83 -8.42 3.65
CA GLN A 9 -10.57 -9.87 3.68
C GLN A 9 -9.35 -10.21 2.80
N PRO A 10 -8.24 -10.72 3.37
CA PRO A 10 -8.01 -10.87 4.82
C PRO A 10 -7.67 -9.52 5.49
N VAL A 11 -7.95 -9.37 6.77
CA VAL A 11 -7.67 -8.15 7.55
C VAL A 11 -6.96 -8.42 8.88
N ALA A 12 -6.81 -9.68 9.28
CA ALA A 12 -6.23 -10.06 10.57
C ALA A 12 -4.80 -9.53 10.81
N HIS A 13 -4.01 -9.37 9.73
CA HIS A 13 -2.63 -8.89 9.80
C HIS A 13 -2.50 -7.37 9.60
N SER A 14 -3.63 -6.65 9.53
CA SER A 14 -3.63 -5.19 9.34
C SER A 14 -2.89 -4.48 10.47
N LYS A 15 -2.02 -3.55 10.09
CA LYS A 15 -1.33 -2.67 11.05
C LYS A 15 -2.20 -1.46 11.45
N SER A 16 -3.32 -1.22 10.79
CA SER A 16 -4.20 -0.07 11.06
C SER A 16 -4.67 0.02 12.51
N PRO A 17 -5.04 -1.09 13.22
CA PRO A 17 -5.40 -1.01 14.63
C PRO A 17 -4.26 -0.48 15.51
N TYR A 18 -3.03 -0.93 15.29
CA TYR A 18 -1.86 -0.42 16.01
C TYR A 18 -1.69 1.08 15.74
N ILE A 19 -1.69 1.49 14.47
CA ILE A 19 -1.47 2.87 14.03
C ILE A 19 -2.50 3.82 14.66
N HIS A 20 -3.79 3.52 14.51
CA HIS A 20 -4.86 4.40 14.98
C HIS A 20 -4.98 4.45 16.51
N ASN A 21 -4.73 3.33 17.21
CA ASN A 21 -4.69 3.33 18.67
C ASN A 21 -3.48 4.10 19.21
N GLU A 22 -2.34 4.07 18.50
CA GLU A 22 -1.18 4.89 18.85
C GLU A 22 -1.46 6.39 18.62
N TYR A 23 -2.11 6.76 17.52
CA TYR A 23 -2.58 8.12 17.29
C TYR A 23 -3.54 8.61 18.38
N ALA A 24 -4.47 7.76 18.79
CA ALA A 24 -5.38 8.06 19.89
C ALA A 24 -4.62 8.34 21.19
N ARG A 25 -3.61 7.53 21.51
CA ARG A 25 -2.74 7.70 22.69
C ARG A 25 -1.96 9.01 22.62
N GLN A 26 -1.31 9.30 21.49
CA GLN A 26 -0.50 10.51 21.29
C GLN A 26 -1.32 11.79 21.45
N THR A 27 -2.57 11.77 20.96
CA THR A 27 -3.45 12.93 20.89
C THR A 27 -4.49 12.98 22.00
N ALA A 28 -4.40 12.07 22.98
CA ALA A 28 -5.35 11.94 24.10
C ALA A 28 -6.82 11.81 23.64
N GLN A 29 -7.06 11.12 22.51
CA GLN A 29 -8.40 10.89 22.00
C GLN A 29 -9.03 9.62 22.59
N ALA A 30 -10.25 9.74 23.14
CA ALA A 30 -10.99 8.62 23.73
C ALA A 30 -11.65 7.77 22.63
N MET A 31 -10.84 6.98 21.89
CA MET A 31 -11.35 6.11 20.83
C MET A 31 -10.74 4.71 20.89
N ARG A 32 -11.43 3.75 20.26
CA ARG A 32 -10.95 2.39 20.00
C ARG A 32 -11.03 2.09 18.52
N TYR A 33 -9.98 1.46 18.02
CA TYR A 33 -9.91 1.03 16.63
C TYR A 33 -9.62 -0.47 16.55
N GLU A 34 -10.38 -1.20 15.73
CA GLU A 34 -10.29 -2.65 15.60
C GLU A 34 -10.32 -3.11 14.14
N ALA A 35 -9.88 -4.35 13.89
CA ALA A 35 -9.98 -5.00 12.58
C ALA A 35 -11.17 -5.96 12.58
N ILE A 36 -12.00 -5.91 11.54
CA ILE A 36 -13.17 -6.76 11.36
C ILE A 36 -13.09 -7.42 10.00
N GLU A 37 -12.99 -8.74 9.97
CA GLU A 37 -12.95 -9.47 8.71
C GLU A 37 -14.35 -9.55 8.10
N VAL A 38 -14.45 -9.13 6.82
CA VAL A 38 -15.70 -9.01 6.09
C VAL A 38 -15.53 -9.56 4.69
N GLY A 39 -16.24 -10.63 4.35
CA GLY A 39 -16.33 -11.17 3.00
C GLY A 39 -17.20 -10.30 2.09
N VAL A 40 -17.10 -10.55 0.77
CA VAL A 40 -17.80 -9.75 -0.26
C VAL A 40 -19.30 -9.69 0.00
N ASP A 41 -19.94 -10.82 0.28
CA ASP A 41 -21.41 -10.90 0.48
C ASP A 41 -21.87 -10.28 1.81
N ALA A 42 -20.94 -10.11 2.76
CA ALA A 42 -21.24 -9.53 4.07
C ALA A 42 -21.03 -8.01 4.13
N LEU A 43 -20.56 -7.35 3.07
CA LEU A 43 -20.22 -5.92 3.08
C LEU A 43 -21.42 -5.05 3.48
N VAL A 44 -22.53 -5.16 2.76
CA VAL A 44 -23.73 -4.33 2.98
C VAL A 44 -24.32 -4.52 4.38
N PRO A 45 -24.62 -5.76 4.84
CA PRO A 45 -25.16 -5.95 6.18
C PRO A 45 -24.18 -5.52 7.28
N THR A 46 -22.87 -5.67 7.06
CA THR A 46 -21.86 -5.21 8.02
C THR A 46 -21.84 -3.69 8.13
N LEU A 47 -21.86 -2.95 7.03
CA LEU A 47 -21.87 -1.48 7.08
C LEU A 47 -23.12 -0.95 7.80
N LYS A 48 -24.29 -1.58 7.55
CA LYS A 48 -25.49 -1.24 8.28
C LYS A 48 -25.35 -1.51 9.78
N ARG A 49 -24.88 -2.68 10.17
CA ARG A 49 -24.64 -3.06 11.57
C ARG A 49 -23.68 -2.10 12.26
N LEU A 50 -22.53 -1.77 11.62
CA LEU A 50 -21.56 -0.84 12.20
C LEU A 50 -22.15 0.57 12.39
N HIS A 51 -22.98 1.01 11.44
CA HIS A 51 -23.73 2.27 11.59
C HIS A 51 -24.69 2.21 12.78
N ASP A 52 -25.51 1.17 12.89
CA ASP A 52 -26.49 0.98 13.98
C ASP A 52 -25.79 0.86 15.35
N GLU A 53 -24.61 0.24 15.41
CA GLU A 53 -23.77 0.11 16.61
C GLU A 53 -22.99 1.40 16.98
N GLY A 54 -23.10 2.46 16.19
CA GLY A 54 -22.50 3.77 16.51
C GLY A 54 -21.02 3.92 16.17
N TYR A 55 -20.48 3.17 15.20
CA TYR A 55 -19.14 3.45 14.69
C TYR A 55 -19.13 4.82 14.01
N LEU A 56 -18.10 5.63 14.31
CA LEU A 56 -17.97 6.98 13.76
C LEU A 56 -17.17 7.03 12.44
N GLY A 57 -16.35 6.01 12.18
CA GLY A 57 -15.60 5.88 10.95
C GLY A 57 -15.13 4.46 10.71
N VAL A 58 -14.91 4.13 9.43
CA VAL A 58 -14.45 2.80 9.01
C VAL A 58 -13.46 2.97 7.86
N ASN A 59 -12.25 2.42 8.01
CA ASN A 59 -11.37 2.24 6.85
C ASN A 59 -11.77 1.00 6.06
N ILE A 60 -11.59 1.09 4.76
CA ILE A 60 -11.90 0.03 3.81
C ILE A 60 -10.62 -0.43 3.14
N THR A 61 -10.37 -1.74 3.18
CA THR A 61 -9.29 -2.34 2.41
C THR A 61 -9.82 -3.40 1.42
N LEU A 62 -8.91 -4.12 0.78
CA LEU A 62 -9.28 -5.17 -0.19
C LEU A 62 -10.26 -6.18 0.43
N PRO A 63 -11.26 -6.64 -0.37
CA PRO A 63 -11.52 -6.31 -1.77
C PRO A 63 -12.55 -5.18 -1.97
N HIS A 64 -12.93 -4.44 -0.93
CA HIS A 64 -14.17 -3.66 -0.85
C HIS A 64 -14.08 -2.21 -1.34
N LYS A 65 -12.87 -1.64 -1.53
CA LYS A 65 -12.66 -0.19 -1.84
C LYS A 65 -13.51 0.34 -3.01
N VAL A 66 -13.73 -0.47 -4.04
CA VAL A 66 -14.53 -0.10 -5.22
C VAL A 66 -16.03 -0.26 -4.93
N ALA A 67 -16.42 -1.41 -4.36
CA ALA A 67 -17.83 -1.72 -4.12
C ALA A 67 -18.47 -0.74 -3.11
N VAL A 68 -17.73 -0.31 -2.10
CA VAL A 68 -18.24 0.56 -1.04
C VAL A 68 -18.58 1.97 -1.53
N ALA A 69 -17.96 2.44 -2.62
CA ALA A 69 -18.26 3.76 -3.18
C ALA A 69 -19.73 3.93 -3.57
N ALA A 70 -20.36 2.86 -4.09
CA ALA A 70 -21.78 2.85 -4.44
C ALA A 70 -22.73 2.76 -3.22
N LEU A 71 -22.19 2.49 -2.04
CA LEU A 71 -22.94 2.37 -0.78
C LEU A 71 -22.86 3.65 0.07
N CYS A 72 -22.10 4.65 -0.38
CA CYS A 72 -21.99 5.94 0.28
C CYS A 72 -23.10 6.89 -0.21
N GLU A 73 -23.64 7.71 0.70
CA GLU A 73 -24.59 8.78 0.37
C GLU A 73 -23.91 9.86 -0.49
N THR A 74 -22.68 10.17 -0.17
CA THR A 74 -21.81 11.08 -0.92
C THR A 74 -20.38 10.59 -0.85
N ILE A 75 -19.58 10.93 -1.87
CA ILE A 75 -18.15 10.68 -1.89
C ILE A 75 -17.39 11.96 -2.22
N SER A 76 -16.18 12.10 -1.68
CA SER A 76 -15.31 13.22 -2.00
C SER A 76 -14.89 13.21 -3.48
N GLU A 77 -14.50 14.37 -4.03
CA GLU A 77 -14.01 14.48 -5.41
C GLU A 77 -12.84 13.51 -5.66
N ARG A 78 -11.88 13.42 -4.73
CA ARG A 78 -10.72 12.52 -4.87
C ARG A 78 -11.14 11.05 -4.84
N ALA A 79 -12.15 10.67 -4.05
CA ALA A 79 -12.69 9.31 -4.04
C ALA A 79 -13.47 9.00 -5.33
N ALA A 80 -14.22 9.97 -5.88
CA ALA A 80 -14.91 9.84 -7.15
C ALA A 80 -13.92 9.63 -8.31
N LEU A 81 -12.86 10.43 -8.36
CA LEU A 81 -11.79 10.28 -9.35
C LEU A 81 -11.07 8.93 -9.22
N ALA A 82 -10.77 8.51 -7.98
CA ALA A 82 -10.20 7.21 -7.73
C ALA A 82 -11.14 6.04 -8.09
N GLY A 83 -12.45 6.27 -8.12
CA GLY A 83 -13.45 5.21 -8.24
C GLY A 83 -13.35 4.22 -7.07
N ALA A 84 -12.85 4.65 -5.92
CA ALA A 84 -12.60 3.83 -4.75
C ALA A 84 -12.62 4.66 -3.47
N VAL A 85 -13.12 4.07 -2.40
CA VAL A 85 -13.20 4.66 -1.05
C VAL A 85 -12.36 3.81 -0.10
N ASN A 86 -11.48 4.43 0.68
CA ASN A 86 -10.73 3.77 1.75
C ASN A 86 -11.12 4.26 3.16
N THR A 87 -11.92 5.32 3.24
CA THR A 87 -12.30 5.96 4.51
C THR A 87 -13.77 6.31 4.48
N LEU A 88 -14.53 5.77 5.43
CA LEU A 88 -15.93 6.11 5.68
C LEU A 88 -16.05 7.02 6.89
N ILE A 89 -16.92 7.99 6.78
CA ILE A 89 -17.29 8.93 7.84
C ILE A 89 -18.78 8.77 8.08
N ARG A 90 -19.18 8.54 9.34
CA ARG A 90 -20.57 8.42 9.71
C ARG A 90 -21.34 9.71 9.41
N THR A 91 -22.54 9.57 8.85
CA THR A 91 -23.60 10.61 8.75
C THR A 91 -24.79 10.22 9.63
N ASP A 92 -25.84 10.99 9.65
CA ASP A 92 -27.04 10.68 10.41
C ASP A 92 -27.76 9.44 9.86
N THR A 93 -27.68 9.20 8.55
CA THR A 93 -28.45 8.18 7.84
C THR A 93 -27.57 7.08 7.20
N GLY A 94 -26.25 7.28 7.14
CA GLY A 94 -25.36 6.31 6.49
C GLY A 94 -23.88 6.70 6.53
N TRP A 95 -23.24 6.72 5.37
CA TRP A 95 -21.80 6.92 5.26
C TRP A 95 -21.44 7.92 4.15
N ARG A 96 -20.51 8.81 4.45
CA ARG A 96 -19.78 9.59 3.46
C ARG A 96 -18.44 8.92 3.18
N GLY A 97 -18.07 8.79 1.90
CA GLY A 97 -16.83 8.14 1.49
C GLY A 97 -15.73 9.13 1.12
N ASP A 98 -14.49 8.77 1.45
CA ASP A 98 -13.28 9.50 1.07
C ASP A 98 -12.16 8.54 0.67
N ASN A 99 -11.09 9.07 0.06
CA ASN A 99 -9.89 8.30 -0.28
C ASN A 99 -8.63 9.06 0.16
N THR A 100 -7.90 8.49 1.11
CA THR A 100 -6.69 9.07 1.69
C THR A 100 -5.40 8.42 1.16
N ASP A 101 -5.48 7.39 0.30
CA ASP A 101 -4.31 6.64 -0.16
C ASP A 101 -3.29 7.54 -0.87
N GLY A 102 -3.74 8.40 -1.80
CA GLY A 102 -2.86 9.26 -2.56
C GLY A 102 -2.23 10.39 -1.73
N GLU A 103 -2.98 10.95 -0.78
CA GLU A 103 -2.43 11.90 0.19
C GLU A 103 -1.34 11.23 1.02
N GLY A 104 -1.58 10.01 1.49
CA GLY A 104 -0.59 9.23 2.24
C GLY A 104 0.70 8.99 1.47
N LEU A 105 0.60 8.60 0.19
CA LEU A 105 1.78 8.42 -0.66
C LEU A 105 2.59 9.70 -0.86
N VAL A 106 1.92 10.79 -1.21
CA VAL A 106 2.60 12.08 -1.46
C VAL A 106 3.28 12.59 -0.20
N ARG A 107 2.62 12.49 0.96
CA ARG A 107 3.22 12.89 2.25
C ARG A 107 4.45 12.04 2.58
N ASP A 108 4.38 10.74 2.39
CA ASP A 108 5.54 9.87 2.65
C ASP A 108 6.72 10.21 1.74
N ILE A 109 6.48 10.34 0.44
CA ILE A 109 7.53 10.69 -0.52
C ILE A 109 8.13 12.06 -0.21
N THR A 110 7.32 13.07 0.09
CA THR A 110 7.78 14.46 0.22
C THR A 110 8.31 14.77 1.61
N GLN A 111 7.68 14.27 2.66
CA GLN A 111 8.02 14.62 4.05
C GLN A 111 8.97 13.62 4.69
N ASN A 112 8.77 12.31 4.49
CA ASN A 112 9.59 11.28 5.13
C ASN A 112 10.81 10.89 4.29
N LEU A 113 10.64 10.73 2.96
CA LEU A 113 11.73 10.41 2.05
C LEU A 113 12.46 11.66 1.50
N HIS A 114 11.96 12.86 1.79
CA HIS A 114 12.52 14.14 1.37
C HIS A 114 12.76 14.23 -0.15
N LEU A 115 11.82 13.74 -0.95
CA LEU A 115 11.84 13.84 -2.40
C LEU A 115 10.82 14.87 -2.88
N THR A 116 11.26 15.86 -3.64
CA THR A 116 10.36 16.73 -4.39
C THR A 116 9.86 16.02 -5.63
N ILE A 117 8.54 15.89 -5.81
CA ILE A 117 7.92 15.27 -7.00
C ILE A 117 7.84 16.26 -8.16
N ALA A 118 7.72 17.56 -7.86
CA ALA A 118 7.67 18.62 -8.85
C ALA A 118 8.86 18.56 -9.81
N GLY A 119 8.58 18.58 -11.11
CA GLY A 119 9.60 18.51 -12.17
C GLY A 119 10.27 17.15 -12.35
N LYS A 120 9.83 16.10 -11.65
CA LYS A 120 10.34 14.73 -11.77
C LYS A 120 9.61 13.93 -12.83
N ARG A 121 10.31 13.00 -13.46
CA ARG A 121 9.73 11.98 -14.35
C ARG A 121 9.26 10.82 -13.49
N VAL A 122 7.95 10.63 -13.43
CA VAL A 122 7.32 9.63 -12.55
C VAL A 122 6.80 8.47 -13.39
N LEU A 123 7.12 7.25 -12.99
CA LEU A 123 6.58 6.01 -13.55
C LEU A 123 5.71 5.32 -12.50
N VAL A 124 4.47 5.00 -12.86
CA VAL A 124 3.56 4.18 -12.05
C VAL A 124 3.38 2.83 -12.74
N LEU A 125 3.80 1.76 -12.08
CA LEU A 125 3.62 0.39 -12.53
C LEU A 125 2.30 -0.16 -12.01
N GLY A 126 1.34 -0.35 -12.88
CA GLY A 126 -0.01 -0.81 -12.55
C GLY A 126 -1.07 0.27 -12.76
N ALA A 127 -2.24 -0.14 -13.26
CA ALA A 127 -3.42 0.70 -13.49
C ALA A 127 -4.65 0.09 -12.78
N GLY A 128 -4.47 -0.45 -11.60
CA GLY A 128 -5.51 -0.99 -10.73
C GLY A 128 -6.10 0.06 -9.79
N GLY A 129 -6.97 -0.39 -8.86
CA GLY A 129 -7.64 0.48 -7.89
C GLY A 129 -6.68 1.28 -7.00
N ALA A 130 -5.55 0.69 -6.59
CA ALA A 130 -4.52 1.39 -5.82
C ALA A 130 -3.91 2.54 -6.66
N ALA A 131 -3.40 2.22 -7.86
CA ALA A 131 -2.81 3.22 -8.76
C ALA A 131 -3.77 4.38 -9.05
N ARG A 132 -5.05 4.10 -9.30
CA ARG A 132 -6.08 5.10 -9.58
C ARG A 132 -6.18 6.17 -8.47
N GLY A 133 -6.12 5.76 -7.20
CA GLY A 133 -6.14 6.67 -6.05
C GLY A 133 -4.92 7.59 -5.92
N LEU A 134 -3.81 7.24 -6.58
CA LEU A 134 -2.56 7.99 -6.50
C LEU A 134 -2.46 9.09 -7.59
N LEU A 135 -3.16 8.93 -8.74
CA LEU A 135 -2.92 9.74 -9.93
C LEU A 135 -3.18 11.22 -9.69
N LYS A 136 -4.33 11.61 -9.10
CA LYS A 136 -4.65 13.01 -8.86
C LYS A 136 -3.65 13.68 -7.90
N PRO A 137 -3.36 13.11 -6.71
CA PRO A 137 -2.34 13.66 -5.82
C PRO A 137 -0.95 13.78 -6.47
N LEU A 138 -0.52 12.80 -7.28
CA LEU A 138 0.75 12.88 -8.00
C LEU A 138 0.75 13.99 -9.06
N LEU A 139 -0.35 14.19 -9.80
CA LEU A 139 -0.48 15.26 -10.78
C LEU A 139 -0.50 16.65 -10.13
N ASP A 140 -1.08 16.78 -8.94
CA ASP A 140 -1.10 18.03 -8.18
C ASP A 140 0.30 18.50 -7.77
N GLU A 141 1.24 17.57 -7.59
CA GLU A 141 2.66 17.83 -7.33
C GLU A 141 3.41 18.33 -8.59
N LYS A 142 2.76 18.42 -9.74
CA LYS A 142 3.31 18.94 -11.01
C LYS A 142 4.60 18.24 -11.44
N PRO A 143 4.60 16.91 -11.61
CA PRO A 143 5.74 16.19 -12.18
C PRO A 143 6.03 16.69 -13.61
N ALA A 144 7.27 16.55 -14.07
CA ALA A 144 7.64 16.84 -15.47
C ALA A 144 6.92 15.91 -16.44
N SER A 145 6.75 14.64 -16.05
CA SER A 145 5.91 13.66 -16.75
C SER A 145 5.39 12.61 -15.77
N LEU A 146 4.20 12.07 -16.06
CA LEU A 146 3.64 10.92 -15.37
C LEU A 146 3.33 9.86 -16.39
N THR A 147 4.08 8.75 -16.35
CA THR A 147 3.87 7.57 -17.19
C THR A 147 3.13 6.51 -16.38
N LEU A 148 2.02 6.03 -16.92
CA LEU A 148 1.21 4.98 -16.30
C LEU A 148 1.28 3.71 -17.14
N THR A 149 1.68 2.59 -16.53
CA THR A 149 1.81 1.33 -17.26
C THR A 149 0.96 0.22 -16.68
N ASN A 150 0.54 -0.68 -17.55
CA ASN A 150 -0.11 -1.91 -17.14
C ASN A 150 0.16 -3.03 -18.14
N ARG A 151 -0.04 -4.28 -17.71
CA ARG A 151 -0.02 -5.44 -18.61
C ARG A 151 -1.08 -5.33 -19.71
N ASN A 152 -2.25 -4.83 -19.35
CA ASN A 152 -3.36 -4.61 -20.28
C ASN A 152 -3.34 -3.14 -20.75
N PRO A 153 -3.15 -2.86 -22.06
CA PRO A 153 -2.89 -1.52 -22.58
C PRO A 153 -4.07 -0.55 -22.42
N TRP A 154 -5.30 -1.01 -22.53
CA TRP A 154 -6.48 -0.13 -22.47
C TRP A 154 -6.74 0.46 -21.08
N LYS A 155 -6.27 -0.18 -19.99
CA LYS A 155 -6.44 0.36 -18.64
C LYS A 155 -5.69 1.69 -18.39
N PRO A 156 -4.40 1.82 -18.75
CA PRO A 156 -3.73 3.12 -18.67
C PRO A 156 -4.36 4.19 -19.58
N GLU A 157 -4.82 3.81 -20.78
CA GLU A 157 -5.47 4.72 -21.72
C GLU A 157 -6.79 5.26 -21.17
N GLU A 158 -7.61 4.39 -20.58
CA GLU A 158 -8.85 4.78 -19.89
C GLU A 158 -8.58 5.79 -18.77
N LEU A 159 -7.59 5.51 -17.92
CA LEU A 159 -7.24 6.41 -16.83
C LEU A 159 -6.64 7.72 -17.34
N ALA A 160 -5.79 7.70 -18.33
CA ALA A 160 -5.26 8.92 -18.96
C ALA A 160 -6.38 9.82 -19.50
N ALA A 161 -7.39 9.23 -20.14
CA ALA A 161 -8.57 9.96 -20.62
C ALA A 161 -9.40 10.54 -19.46
N GLN A 162 -9.65 9.74 -18.41
CA GLN A 162 -10.40 10.17 -17.22
C GLN A 162 -9.74 11.34 -16.49
N PHE A 163 -8.41 11.31 -16.35
CA PHE A 163 -7.66 12.33 -15.62
C PHE A 163 -7.20 13.51 -16.47
N LYS A 164 -7.57 13.57 -17.75
CA LYS A 164 -7.12 14.60 -18.71
C LYS A 164 -7.34 16.05 -18.22
N ALA A 165 -8.41 16.31 -17.48
CA ALA A 165 -8.70 17.63 -16.92
C ALA A 165 -7.75 18.02 -15.76
N HIS A 166 -7.05 17.06 -15.15
CA HIS A 166 -6.18 17.25 -14.01
C HIS A 166 -4.70 17.23 -14.36
N GLY A 167 -4.34 16.74 -15.55
CA GLY A 167 -2.97 16.70 -16.03
C GLY A 167 -2.74 15.64 -17.09
N ALA A 168 -1.58 15.70 -17.73
CA ALA A 168 -1.20 14.73 -18.76
C ALA A 168 -0.64 13.46 -18.14
N ILE A 169 -1.22 12.32 -18.50
CA ILE A 169 -0.70 10.99 -18.19
C ILE A 169 -0.30 10.33 -19.51
N GLN A 170 0.90 9.74 -19.57
CA GLN A 170 1.41 8.98 -20.71
C GLN A 170 1.09 7.51 -20.52
N PRO A 171 0.08 6.94 -21.21
CA PRO A 171 -0.28 5.55 -21.05
C PRO A 171 0.62 4.66 -21.91
N CYS A 172 1.08 3.53 -21.36
CA CYS A 172 1.77 2.51 -22.14
C CYS A 172 1.66 1.11 -21.50
N THR A 173 2.15 0.09 -22.21
CA THR A 173 2.35 -1.23 -21.62
C THR A 173 3.68 -1.30 -20.90
N HIS A 174 3.86 -2.25 -19.97
CA HIS A 174 5.14 -2.48 -19.29
C HIS A 174 6.32 -2.69 -20.25
N LEU A 175 6.08 -3.33 -21.42
CA LEU A 175 7.08 -3.64 -22.42
C LEU A 175 7.35 -2.49 -23.41
N ALA A 176 6.48 -1.47 -23.42
CA ALA A 176 6.62 -0.32 -24.29
C ALA A 176 7.49 0.81 -23.69
N ILE A 177 7.90 0.69 -22.43
CA ILE A 177 8.88 1.59 -21.82
C ILE A 177 10.21 1.38 -22.54
N LYS A 178 10.66 2.36 -23.31
CA LYS A 178 11.93 2.28 -24.07
C LYS A 178 12.73 3.56 -23.90
N GLY A 179 13.96 3.41 -23.39
CA GLY A 179 14.94 4.50 -23.36
C GLY A 179 14.61 5.65 -22.41
N ASP A 180 13.45 5.65 -21.78
CA ASP A 180 13.09 6.64 -20.78
C ASP A 180 13.77 6.34 -19.45
N GLN A 181 14.21 7.39 -18.75
CA GLN A 181 14.74 7.30 -17.42
C GLN A 181 13.83 8.04 -16.44
N PHE A 182 13.46 7.38 -15.34
CA PHE A 182 12.55 7.92 -14.35
C PHE A 182 13.28 8.27 -13.06
N ASP A 183 12.86 9.37 -12.46
CA ASP A 183 13.39 9.86 -11.17
C ASP A 183 12.65 9.22 -9.99
N LEU A 184 11.39 8.81 -10.20
CA LEU A 184 10.56 8.12 -9.23
C LEU A 184 9.80 6.99 -9.92
N ILE A 185 9.97 5.76 -9.43
CA ILE A 185 9.22 4.58 -9.87
C ILE A 185 8.34 4.11 -8.73
N ILE A 186 7.04 4.04 -8.95
CA ILE A 186 6.02 3.59 -7.99
C ILE A 186 5.45 2.25 -8.45
N HIS A 187 5.68 1.19 -7.68
CA HIS A 187 5.10 -0.12 -7.92
C HIS A 187 3.74 -0.23 -7.23
N ALA A 188 2.68 -0.21 -8.05
CA ALA A 188 1.28 -0.24 -7.61
C ALA A 188 0.54 -1.48 -8.13
N THR A 189 1.25 -2.58 -8.40
CA THR A 189 0.64 -3.86 -8.79
C THR A 189 0.54 -4.80 -7.60
N SER A 190 -0.35 -5.78 -7.68
CA SER A 190 -0.44 -6.87 -6.69
C SER A 190 0.55 -8.02 -6.97
N ALA A 191 1.47 -7.87 -7.92
CA ALA A 191 2.36 -8.95 -8.35
C ALA A 191 3.27 -9.45 -7.21
N GLY A 192 3.75 -8.58 -6.32
CA GLY A 192 4.55 -8.94 -5.15
C GLY A 192 3.87 -9.94 -4.22
N HIS A 193 2.55 -9.84 -4.06
CA HIS A 193 1.78 -10.79 -3.24
C HIS A 193 1.73 -12.21 -3.84
N SER A 194 1.91 -12.35 -5.15
CA SER A 194 2.01 -13.64 -5.85
C SER A 194 3.45 -14.08 -6.10
N GLY A 195 4.42 -13.43 -5.48
CA GLY A 195 5.83 -13.77 -5.64
C GLY A 195 6.41 -13.41 -7.01
N SER A 196 5.87 -12.41 -7.70
CA SER A 196 6.29 -12.05 -9.06
C SER A 196 6.53 -10.55 -9.23
N MET A 197 7.24 -10.20 -10.30
CA MET A 197 7.48 -8.83 -10.74
C MET A 197 6.96 -8.67 -12.17
N PRO A 198 6.33 -7.54 -12.53
CA PRO A 198 6.04 -7.26 -13.93
C PRO A 198 7.30 -7.27 -14.78
N ARG A 199 7.22 -7.82 -15.99
CA ARG A 199 8.32 -7.69 -16.96
C ARG A 199 8.33 -6.26 -17.48
N ILE A 200 9.35 -5.51 -17.12
CA ILE A 200 9.62 -4.12 -17.55
C ILE A 200 11.01 -4.04 -18.16
N ALA A 201 11.26 -2.98 -18.91
CA ALA A 201 12.57 -2.76 -19.54
C ALA A 201 13.66 -2.53 -18.49
N ASP A 202 14.90 -2.86 -18.86
CA ASP A 202 16.10 -2.53 -18.07
C ASP A 202 16.53 -1.08 -18.31
N HIS A 203 17.39 -0.57 -17.42
CA HIS A 203 18.02 0.76 -17.53
C HIS A 203 17.03 1.94 -17.53
N ILE A 204 15.92 1.80 -16.84
CA ILE A 204 14.88 2.85 -16.72
C ILE A 204 15.08 3.80 -15.52
N LEU A 205 16.10 3.58 -14.72
CA LEU A 205 16.40 4.43 -13.57
C LEU A 205 17.26 5.63 -13.97
N ALA A 206 16.82 6.84 -13.61
CA ALA A 206 17.67 8.01 -13.62
C ALA A 206 18.71 7.95 -12.48
N PRO A 207 19.85 8.65 -12.59
CA PRO A 207 20.79 8.78 -11.48
C PRO A 207 20.11 9.32 -10.22
N GLY A 208 20.23 8.59 -9.10
CA GLY A 208 19.59 8.96 -7.82
C GLY A 208 18.08 8.72 -7.76
N ALA A 209 17.53 7.94 -8.67
CA ALA A 209 16.12 7.58 -8.69
C ALA A 209 15.68 6.90 -7.38
N ILE A 210 14.41 7.13 -7.01
CA ILE A 210 13.74 6.42 -5.92
C ILE A 210 12.82 5.34 -6.52
N CYS A 211 12.94 4.13 -6.00
CA CYS A 211 12.04 3.01 -6.26
C CYS A 211 11.12 2.81 -5.04
N TYR A 212 9.83 2.99 -5.21
CA TYR A 212 8.81 2.92 -4.17
C TYR A 212 7.83 1.78 -4.44
N ASP A 213 7.60 0.89 -3.49
CA ASP A 213 6.56 -0.13 -3.56
C ASP A 213 5.41 0.22 -2.61
N LEU A 214 4.17 0.07 -3.05
CA LEU A 214 3.01 0.21 -2.16
C LEU A 214 2.88 -0.95 -1.17
N SER A 215 3.56 -2.06 -1.42
CA SER A 215 3.62 -3.22 -0.54
C SER A 215 4.74 -3.08 0.50
N TYR A 216 4.67 -3.88 1.56
CA TYR A 216 5.70 -3.99 2.60
C TYR A 216 5.91 -5.47 2.99
N GLY A 217 6.98 -5.75 3.76
CA GLY A 217 7.35 -7.11 4.16
C GLY A 217 7.66 -8.01 2.96
N LYS A 218 7.33 -9.29 3.01
CA LYS A 218 7.67 -10.27 1.97
C LYS A 218 7.25 -9.88 0.54
N ALA A 219 6.14 -9.18 0.39
CA ALA A 219 5.68 -8.73 -0.94
C ALA A 219 6.58 -7.64 -1.54
N PHE A 220 7.21 -6.83 -0.70
CA PHE A 220 8.16 -5.80 -1.09
C PHE A 220 9.51 -6.36 -1.55
N GLU A 221 9.99 -7.48 -0.97
CA GLU A 221 11.33 -8.01 -1.21
C GLU A 221 11.63 -8.28 -2.70
N ILE A 222 10.64 -8.70 -3.46
CA ILE A 222 10.79 -8.97 -4.90
C ILE A 222 11.05 -7.70 -5.68
N PHE A 223 10.29 -6.65 -5.40
CA PHE A 223 10.51 -5.34 -6.01
C PHE A 223 11.86 -4.74 -5.55
N ALA A 224 12.19 -4.85 -4.28
CA ALA A 224 13.46 -4.38 -3.75
C ALA A 224 14.66 -5.10 -4.39
N ALA A 225 14.58 -6.41 -4.60
CA ALA A 225 15.61 -7.18 -5.29
C ALA A 225 15.78 -6.73 -6.75
N TRP A 226 14.66 -6.54 -7.47
CA TRP A 226 14.68 -5.99 -8.81
C TRP A 226 15.31 -4.59 -8.83
N ALA A 227 14.89 -3.70 -7.95
CA ALA A 227 15.39 -2.32 -7.90
C ALA A 227 16.90 -2.28 -7.63
N ARG A 228 17.39 -3.12 -6.72
CA ARG A 228 18.84 -3.27 -6.44
C ARG A 228 19.60 -3.77 -7.68
N ALA A 229 19.07 -4.76 -8.38
CA ALA A 229 19.66 -5.28 -9.62
C ALA A 229 19.71 -4.22 -10.73
N GLN A 230 18.78 -3.27 -10.76
CA GLN A 230 18.79 -2.11 -11.67
C GLN A 230 19.73 -0.97 -11.19
N GLY A 231 20.39 -1.12 -10.05
CA GLY A 231 21.32 -0.11 -9.50
C GLY A 231 20.65 0.96 -8.64
N ALA A 232 19.41 0.75 -8.19
CA ALA A 232 18.77 1.69 -7.28
C ALA A 232 19.48 1.71 -5.92
N THR A 233 19.77 2.92 -5.43
CA THR A 233 20.36 3.15 -4.09
C THR A 233 19.33 3.63 -3.08
N ARG A 234 18.16 4.07 -3.55
CA ARG A 234 17.05 4.55 -2.73
C ARG A 234 15.81 3.71 -3.03
N ILE A 235 15.45 2.85 -2.09
CA ILE A 235 14.33 1.92 -2.22
C ILE A 235 13.48 2.05 -0.97
N ALA A 236 12.18 2.23 -1.13
CA ALA A 236 11.23 2.39 -0.04
C ALA A 236 10.05 1.44 -0.19
N ASP A 237 9.54 0.95 0.92
CA ASP A 237 8.31 0.16 1.01
C ASP A 237 7.09 1.04 1.31
N GLY A 238 5.91 0.43 1.37
CA GLY A 238 4.63 1.10 1.59
C GLY A 238 4.28 1.40 3.06
N LEU A 239 5.16 1.15 4.03
CA LEU A 239 4.84 1.39 5.45
C LEU A 239 4.62 2.87 5.74
N GLY A 240 5.43 3.76 5.17
CA GLY A 240 5.25 5.19 5.34
C GLY A 240 3.92 5.66 4.78
N MET A 241 3.57 5.25 3.55
CA MET A 241 2.24 5.54 2.97
C MET A 241 1.10 5.00 3.84
N LEU A 242 1.23 3.78 4.39
CA LEU A 242 0.23 3.19 5.26
C LEU A 242 -0.03 4.04 6.50
N VAL A 243 1.02 4.57 7.10
CA VAL A 243 0.94 5.45 8.28
C VAL A 243 0.34 6.80 7.90
N GLU A 244 0.83 7.44 6.84
CA GLU A 244 0.38 8.77 6.42
C GLU A 244 -1.11 8.78 5.97
N GLN A 245 -1.59 7.75 5.24
CA GLN A 245 -3.00 7.66 4.87
C GLN A 245 -3.90 7.44 6.10
N ALA A 246 -3.39 6.72 7.12
CA ALA A 246 -4.11 6.56 8.38
C ALA A 246 -4.15 7.87 9.18
N ALA A 247 -3.08 8.68 9.16
CA ALA A 247 -3.07 10.01 9.75
C ALA A 247 -4.09 10.94 9.07
N ALA A 248 -4.19 10.89 7.74
CA ALA A 248 -5.19 11.63 7.00
C ALA A 248 -6.62 11.22 7.37
N ALA A 249 -6.89 9.91 7.50
CA ALA A 249 -8.18 9.40 7.98
C ALA A 249 -8.47 9.84 9.43
N PHE A 250 -7.48 9.74 10.31
CA PHE A 250 -7.57 10.17 11.70
C PHE A 250 -7.91 11.68 11.80
N ARG A 251 -7.23 12.52 11.02
CA ARG A 251 -7.53 13.95 10.94
C ARG A 251 -8.95 14.23 10.46
N ILE A 252 -9.46 13.50 9.47
CA ILE A 252 -10.83 13.61 8.99
C ILE A 252 -11.84 13.31 10.11
N TRP A 253 -11.58 12.26 10.91
CA TRP A 253 -12.49 11.83 11.97
C TRP A 253 -12.39 12.67 13.24
N ARG A 254 -11.18 13.08 13.62
CA ARG A 254 -10.90 13.66 14.95
C ARG A 254 -10.52 15.15 14.89
N GLY A 255 -10.22 15.71 13.71
CA GLY A 255 -9.80 17.09 13.55
C GLY A 255 -8.41 17.39 14.11
N VAL A 256 -7.61 16.35 14.45
CA VAL A 256 -6.28 16.49 15.06
C VAL A 256 -5.25 15.79 14.18
N GLU A 257 -4.08 16.42 14.00
CA GLU A 257 -2.94 15.84 13.26
C GLU A 257 -2.06 15.02 14.23
N PRO A 258 -1.87 13.69 14.01
CA PRO A 258 -0.98 12.89 14.84
C PRO A 258 0.47 12.98 14.35
N ASP A 259 1.43 12.61 15.22
CA ASP A 259 2.84 12.42 14.83
C ASP A 259 3.02 11.08 14.13
N THR A 260 3.38 11.11 12.85
CA THR A 260 3.58 9.92 12.01
C THR A 260 4.98 9.35 12.11
N ALA A 261 6.01 10.17 12.34
CA ALA A 261 7.41 9.76 12.31
C ALA A 261 7.74 8.67 13.33
N ALA A 262 7.26 8.83 14.57
CA ALA A 262 7.46 7.84 15.63
C ALA A 262 6.78 6.49 15.29
N VAL A 263 5.60 6.52 14.67
CA VAL A 263 4.85 5.31 14.28
C VAL A 263 5.53 4.59 13.12
N ILE A 264 6.01 5.32 12.11
CA ILE A 264 6.78 4.76 11.00
C ILE A 264 8.03 4.05 11.52
N ALA A 265 8.81 4.71 12.38
CA ALA A 265 10.02 4.12 12.96
C ALA A 265 9.73 2.84 13.78
N ALA A 266 8.64 2.83 14.55
CA ALA A 266 8.23 1.66 15.34
C ALA A 266 7.80 0.49 14.44
N LEU A 267 7.07 0.75 13.35
CA LEU A 267 6.65 -0.29 12.41
C LEU A 267 7.83 -0.90 11.65
N HIS A 268 8.78 -0.10 11.17
CA HIS A 268 10.00 -0.62 10.52
C HIS A 268 10.79 -1.53 11.46
N LYS A 269 10.95 -1.15 12.73
CA LYS A 269 11.57 -2.01 13.74
C LYS A 269 10.85 -3.35 13.90
N THR A 270 9.52 -3.32 13.93
CA THR A 270 8.70 -4.53 14.11
C THR A 270 8.84 -5.47 12.92
N VAL A 271 8.79 -4.96 11.68
CA VAL A 271 8.94 -5.75 10.46
C VAL A 271 10.33 -6.37 10.40
N SER A 272 11.40 -5.60 10.62
CA SER A 272 12.76 -6.10 10.62
C SER A 272 13.01 -7.20 11.67
N ASN A 273 12.41 -7.09 12.86
CA ASN A 273 12.52 -8.11 13.90
C ASN A 273 11.81 -9.41 13.53
N VAL A 274 10.65 -9.33 12.87
CA VAL A 274 9.92 -10.54 12.42
C VAL A 274 10.70 -11.26 11.31
N GLU A 275 11.24 -10.53 10.35
CA GLU A 275 12.05 -11.08 9.26
C GLU A 275 13.34 -11.75 9.79
N ALA A 276 14.02 -11.12 10.75
CA ALA A 276 15.20 -11.70 11.39
C ALA A 276 14.87 -13.00 12.14
N ALA A 277 13.74 -13.05 12.83
CA ALA A 277 13.28 -14.25 13.55
C ALA A 277 12.93 -15.39 12.58
N GLU A 278 12.22 -15.11 11.48
CA GLU A 278 11.87 -16.12 10.46
C GLU A 278 13.12 -16.67 9.76
N THR A 279 14.10 -15.85 9.43
CA THR A 279 15.37 -16.26 8.83
C THR A 279 16.14 -17.17 9.78
N SER A 280 16.21 -16.86 11.07
CA SER A 280 16.86 -17.67 12.10
C SER A 280 16.22 -19.07 12.24
N VAL A 281 14.88 -19.14 12.19
CA VAL A 281 14.15 -20.43 12.24
C VAL A 281 14.40 -21.25 10.97
N HIS A 282 14.46 -20.61 9.80
CA HIS A 282 14.72 -21.30 8.53
C HIS A 282 16.13 -21.89 8.49
N ASP A 283 17.14 -21.14 8.90
CA ASP A 283 18.53 -21.60 9.00
C ASP A 283 18.69 -22.74 10.01
N SER A 284 17.99 -22.67 11.15
CA SER A 284 17.98 -23.75 12.15
C SER A 284 17.38 -25.05 11.61
N ASN A 285 16.27 -24.94 10.84
CA ASN A 285 15.62 -26.09 10.22
C ASN A 285 16.45 -26.67 9.06
N ALA A 286 17.11 -25.83 8.26
CA ALA A 286 18.03 -26.27 7.21
C ALA A 286 19.20 -27.07 7.79
N LYS A 287 19.84 -26.58 8.86
CA LYS A 287 20.92 -27.28 9.56
C LYS A 287 20.47 -28.62 10.15
N LYS A 288 19.26 -28.71 10.70
CA LYS A 288 18.69 -29.96 11.21
C LYS A 288 18.42 -30.97 10.10
N ARG A 289 17.96 -30.54 8.93
CA ARG A 289 17.77 -31.43 7.75
C ARG A 289 19.09 -31.99 7.26
N THR A 290 20.10 -31.12 7.09
CA THR A 290 21.43 -31.55 6.66
C THR A 290 22.07 -32.54 7.66
N ALA A 291 21.92 -32.31 8.97
CA ALA A 291 22.41 -33.24 9.99
C ALA A 291 21.67 -34.60 9.96
N ALA A 292 20.34 -34.56 9.73
CA ALA A 292 19.56 -35.83 9.62
C ALA A 292 19.94 -36.62 8.37
N GLU A 293 20.17 -35.97 7.25
CA GLU A 293 20.62 -36.59 6.00
C GLU A 293 22.02 -37.24 6.15
N HIS A 294 22.96 -36.56 6.82
CA HIS A 294 24.27 -37.11 7.13
C HIS A 294 24.20 -38.36 8.05
N THR A 295 23.30 -38.29 9.05
CA THR A 295 23.10 -39.43 9.97
C THR A 295 22.46 -40.62 9.25
N ALA A 296 21.50 -40.40 8.35
CA ALA A 296 20.88 -41.46 7.55
C ALA A 296 21.87 -42.08 6.57
N ALA A 297 22.72 -41.28 5.93
CA ALA A 297 23.77 -41.77 5.04
C ALA A 297 24.81 -42.63 5.79
N ALA A 298 25.21 -42.21 7.01
CA ALA A 298 26.14 -43.01 7.83
C ALA A 298 25.58 -44.36 8.26
N HIS A 299 24.27 -44.47 8.53
CA HIS A 299 23.62 -45.74 8.87
C HIS A 299 23.44 -46.69 7.66
N SER A 300 23.30 -46.12 6.45
CA SER A 300 23.22 -46.92 5.23
C SER A 300 24.55 -47.60 4.87
N ILE A 301 25.68 -46.91 5.10
CA ILE A 301 27.01 -47.47 4.84
C ILE A 301 27.39 -48.56 5.87
N ALA A 302 26.92 -48.46 7.11
CA ALA A 302 27.19 -49.45 8.15
C ALA A 302 26.30 -50.73 8.06
N ALA A 303 25.33 -50.77 7.16
CA ALA A 303 24.46 -51.92 6.95
C ALA A 303 24.86 -52.81 5.76
N GLU A 304 25.92 -52.47 5.02
CA GLU A 304 26.44 -53.19 3.86
C GLU A 304 27.76 -53.96 4.15
N ASP A 305 28.30 -53.86 5.37
CA ASP A 305 29.39 -54.68 5.88
C ASP A 305 28.86 -55.81 6.83
#